data_bdcaaecbfea64398e0f5e975e1c4542a
#
_entry.id   bdcaaecbfea64398e0f5e975e1c4542a
#
_cell.length_a   1.000
_cell.length_b   1.000
_cell.length_c   1.000
_cell.angle_alpha   90.00
_cell.angle_beta   90.00
_cell.angle_gamma   90.00
#
_symmetry.space_group_name_H-M   'P 1'
#
loop_
_entity.id
_entity.type
_entity.pdbx_description
1 polymer ?
#
loop_
_entity_poly.entity_id
_entity_poly.type
_entity_poly.pdbx_seq_one_letter_code
_entity_poly.pdbx_strand_id
1 'polypeptide(L)'
;MIKPHAYSNIGKIIYQINQSGFEINKLKLSKFSAETAAGFYAEHVGKAFYPNLSNAMTSDVCVGLELVAKDAVKKWREVIGPTNTAIAKTQAPGSFRAKYGVDGTLNAVHGSDSLASYQRESEFWFGGRPETRAMKTTAVLNNCTLCIIKPHVIKEGLAG
;
A
#
# COMPACT_ATOMS: atom_id res chain seq x y z
N MET A 1 1.82 -0.57 -1.84
CA MET A 1 1.32 0.16 -0.65
C MET A 1 -0.08 0.68 -0.91
N ILE A 2 -0.99 0.58 0.07
CA ILE A 2 -2.31 1.23 0.05
C ILE A 2 -2.17 2.61 0.69
N LYS A 3 -2.61 3.65 -0.01
CA LYS A 3 -2.51 5.05 0.45
C LYS A 3 -3.58 5.39 1.49
N PRO A 4 -3.38 6.42 2.35
CA PRO A 4 -4.28 6.75 3.45
C PRO A 4 -5.76 6.89 3.04
N HIS A 5 -6.07 7.67 2.00
CA HIS A 5 -7.46 7.90 1.57
C HIS A 5 -8.20 6.63 1.10
N ALA A 6 -7.47 5.57 0.73
CA ALA A 6 -8.05 4.30 0.31
C ALA A 6 -8.13 3.27 1.47
N TYR A 7 -7.67 3.63 2.68
CA TYR A 7 -7.61 2.73 3.82
C TYR A 7 -8.99 2.16 4.21
N SER A 8 -10.04 2.94 4.12
CA SER A 8 -11.42 2.48 4.39
C SER A 8 -11.86 1.32 3.49
N ASN A 9 -11.20 1.12 2.35
CA ASN A 9 -11.44 0.02 1.41
C ASN A 9 -10.43 -1.13 1.55
N ILE A 10 -9.64 -1.18 2.62
CA ILE A 10 -8.52 -2.14 2.77
C ILE A 10 -8.96 -3.59 2.54
N GLY A 11 -10.08 -4.02 3.10
CA GLY A 11 -10.58 -5.39 2.93
C GLY A 11 -10.91 -5.71 1.46
N LYS A 12 -11.58 -4.80 0.75
CA LYS A 12 -11.89 -4.96 -0.69
C LYS A 12 -10.61 -4.98 -1.53
N ILE A 13 -9.64 -4.15 -1.18
CA ILE A 13 -8.34 -4.08 -1.88
C ILE A 13 -7.56 -5.38 -1.66
N ILE A 14 -7.46 -5.88 -0.43
CA ILE A 14 -6.81 -7.16 -0.11
C ILE A 14 -7.48 -8.32 -0.85
N TYR A 15 -8.81 -8.39 -0.81
CA TYR A 15 -9.56 -9.39 -1.55
C TYR A 15 -9.24 -9.34 -3.05
N GLN A 16 -9.24 -8.16 -3.66
CA GLN A 16 -8.91 -8.01 -5.09
C GLN A 16 -7.45 -8.37 -5.39
N ILE A 17 -6.50 -8.11 -4.47
CA ILE A 17 -5.10 -8.54 -4.60
C ILE A 17 -5.03 -10.07 -4.72
N ASN A 18 -5.69 -10.79 -3.82
CA ASN A 18 -5.75 -12.25 -3.83
C ASN A 18 -6.40 -12.77 -5.12
N GLN A 19 -7.55 -12.19 -5.53
CA GLN A 19 -8.23 -12.55 -6.78
C GLN A 19 -7.39 -12.29 -8.04
N SER A 20 -6.44 -11.36 -7.95
CA SER A 20 -5.48 -11.08 -9.02
C SER A 20 -4.30 -12.07 -9.03
N GLY A 21 -4.31 -13.10 -8.18
CA GLY A 21 -3.30 -14.16 -8.12
C GLY A 21 -1.98 -13.68 -7.52
N PHE A 22 -2.04 -12.85 -6.48
CA PHE A 22 -0.92 -12.52 -5.61
C PHE A 22 -1.07 -13.20 -4.27
N GLU A 23 0.06 -13.61 -3.71
CA GLU A 23 0.17 -13.97 -2.29
C GLU A 23 0.72 -12.77 -1.52
N ILE A 24 0.20 -12.53 -0.32
CA ILE A 24 0.69 -11.49 0.58
C ILE A 24 1.72 -12.12 1.53
N ASN A 25 2.99 -11.80 1.33
CA ASN A 25 4.08 -12.30 2.17
C ASN A 25 4.26 -11.46 3.45
N LYS A 26 4.15 -10.12 3.33
CA LYS A 26 4.24 -9.20 4.46
C LYS A 26 3.16 -8.12 4.36
N LEU A 27 2.66 -7.70 5.52
CA LEU A 27 1.73 -6.60 5.65
C LEU A 27 2.09 -5.79 6.89
N LYS A 28 2.17 -4.47 6.75
CA LYS A 28 2.45 -3.56 7.85
C LYS A 28 1.64 -2.29 7.71
N LEU A 29 0.94 -1.93 8.77
CA LEU A 29 0.23 -0.66 8.89
C LEU A 29 1.17 0.37 9.51
N SER A 30 1.19 1.59 8.98
CA SER A 30 2.01 2.69 9.51
C SER A 30 1.37 4.04 9.20
N LYS A 31 1.55 5.00 10.10
CA LYS A 31 1.28 6.42 9.83
C LYS A 31 2.60 7.12 9.53
N PHE A 32 2.69 7.75 8.36
CA PHE A 32 3.88 8.50 7.98
C PHE A 32 3.92 9.85 8.68
N SER A 33 5.11 10.23 9.17
CA SER A 33 5.46 11.62 9.41
C SER A 33 5.90 12.28 8.10
N ALA A 34 6.03 13.61 8.09
CA ALA A 34 6.58 14.33 6.94
C ALA A 34 7.99 13.83 6.56
N GLU A 35 8.83 13.55 7.56
CA GLU A 35 10.16 12.99 7.38
C GLU A 35 10.11 11.58 6.77
N THR A 36 9.22 10.72 7.27
CA THR A 36 9.02 9.39 6.72
C THR A 36 8.54 9.43 5.26
N ALA A 37 7.62 10.35 4.95
CA ALA A 37 7.15 10.56 3.59
C ALA A 37 8.27 11.08 2.67
N ALA A 38 9.12 12.00 3.16
CA ALA A 38 10.27 12.50 2.43
C ALA A 38 11.30 11.39 2.15
N GLY A 39 11.56 10.53 3.12
CA GLY A 39 12.45 9.37 2.93
C GLY A 39 11.93 8.38 1.89
N PHE A 40 10.64 8.04 1.95
CA PHE A 40 10.03 7.10 0.99
C PHE A 40 9.97 7.66 -0.43
N TYR A 41 9.64 8.95 -0.57
CA TYR A 41 9.52 9.66 -1.85
C TYR A 41 10.70 10.59 -2.12
N ALA A 42 11.91 10.24 -1.69
CA ALA A 42 13.10 11.10 -1.80
C ALA A 42 13.32 11.63 -3.23
N GLU A 43 13.08 10.82 -4.25
CA GLU A 43 13.18 11.20 -5.67
C GLU A 43 12.12 12.20 -6.14
N HIS A 44 11.11 12.49 -5.32
CA HIS A 44 10.02 13.43 -5.60
C HIS A 44 10.14 14.72 -4.81
N VAL A 45 11.01 14.77 -3.81
CA VAL A 45 11.28 15.99 -3.03
C VAL A 45 11.74 17.11 -3.97
N GLY A 46 11.18 18.31 -3.80
CA GLY A 46 11.47 19.48 -4.65
C GLY A 46 10.64 19.57 -5.94
N LYS A 47 9.88 18.52 -6.30
CA LYS A 47 8.94 18.61 -7.44
C LYS A 47 7.66 19.37 -7.04
N ALA A 48 7.06 20.11 -7.97
CA ALA A 48 5.88 20.94 -7.72
C ALA A 48 4.68 20.19 -7.09
N PHE A 49 4.51 18.92 -7.41
CA PHE A 49 3.44 18.11 -6.86
C PHE A 49 3.75 17.50 -5.47
N TYR A 50 5.01 17.56 -5.02
CA TYR A 50 5.44 16.89 -3.78
C TYR A 50 4.70 17.37 -2.53
N PRO A 51 4.42 18.68 -2.31
CA PRO A 51 3.66 19.11 -1.13
C PRO A 51 2.30 18.42 -1.01
N ASN A 52 1.56 18.30 -2.11
CA ASN A 52 0.27 17.62 -2.13
C ASN A 52 0.42 16.11 -1.85
N LEU A 53 1.45 15.48 -2.41
CA LEU A 53 1.77 14.08 -2.15
C LEU A 53 2.12 13.85 -0.67
N SER A 54 2.97 14.69 -0.09
CA SER A 54 3.36 14.61 1.33
C SER A 54 2.13 14.75 2.23
N ASN A 55 1.29 15.76 2.01
CA ASN A 55 0.05 15.97 2.76
C ASN A 55 -0.88 14.75 2.67
N ALA A 56 -1.05 14.20 1.47
CA ALA A 56 -1.88 13.01 1.27
C ALA A 56 -1.33 11.78 2.01
N MET A 57 -0.01 11.61 2.03
CA MET A 57 0.65 10.45 2.66
C MET A 57 0.72 10.54 4.18
N THR A 58 0.67 11.74 4.75
CA THR A 58 0.70 11.98 6.20
C THR A 58 -0.68 12.14 6.83
N SER A 59 -1.73 12.18 6.00
CA SER A 59 -3.11 12.45 6.46
C SER A 59 -3.65 11.38 7.40
N ASP A 60 -3.32 10.11 7.15
CA ASP A 60 -3.77 8.98 7.97
C ASP A 60 -2.83 7.78 7.79
N VAL A 61 -3.24 6.62 8.25
CA VAL A 61 -2.49 5.36 8.11
C VAL A 61 -2.42 4.90 6.65
N CYS A 62 -1.32 4.30 6.31
CA CYS A 62 -1.12 3.58 5.05
C CYS A 62 -0.67 2.14 5.32
N VAL A 63 -0.79 1.28 4.32
CA VAL A 63 -0.46 -0.15 4.46
C VAL A 63 0.59 -0.54 3.44
N GLY A 64 1.77 -0.93 3.92
CA GLY A 64 2.79 -1.58 3.12
C GLY A 64 2.47 -3.06 2.95
N LEU A 65 2.61 -3.59 1.73
CA LEU A 65 2.47 -5.00 1.45
C LEU A 65 3.63 -5.47 0.58
N GLU A 66 4.15 -6.65 0.89
CA GLU A 66 5.05 -7.39 0.01
C GLU A 66 4.24 -8.49 -0.67
N LEU A 67 4.13 -8.39 -1.99
CA LEU A 67 3.30 -9.25 -2.82
C LEU A 67 4.20 -10.22 -3.63
N VAL A 68 3.80 -11.49 -3.68
CA VAL A 68 4.51 -12.54 -4.40
C VAL A 68 3.65 -13.04 -5.55
N ALA A 69 4.22 -13.06 -6.75
CA ALA A 69 3.66 -13.67 -7.96
C ALA A 69 4.77 -13.83 -8.99
N LYS A 70 4.52 -14.59 -10.05
CA LYS A 70 5.41 -14.58 -11.23
C LYS A 70 5.39 -13.17 -11.84
N ASP A 71 6.59 -12.62 -12.13
CA ASP A 71 6.76 -11.26 -12.67
C ASP A 71 6.02 -10.18 -11.85
N ALA A 72 6.07 -10.27 -10.51
CA ALA A 72 5.24 -9.54 -9.58
C ALA A 72 5.23 -8.01 -9.82
N VAL A 73 6.38 -7.39 -10.11
CA VAL A 73 6.48 -5.94 -10.37
C VAL A 73 5.65 -5.56 -11.60
N LYS A 74 5.86 -6.25 -12.72
CA LYS A 74 5.14 -6.00 -13.96
C LYS A 74 3.64 -6.24 -13.78
N LYS A 75 3.28 -7.40 -13.24
CA LYS A 75 1.90 -7.80 -12.98
C LYS A 75 1.18 -6.79 -12.08
N TRP A 76 1.84 -6.31 -11.01
CA TRP A 76 1.26 -5.32 -10.11
C TRP A 76 1.02 -3.98 -10.81
N ARG A 77 1.98 -3.51 -11.62
CA ARG A 77 1.84 -2.27 -12.40
C ARG A 77 0.65 -2.32 -13.37
N GLU A 78 0.41 -3.49 -13.99
CA GLU A 78 -0.75 -3.70 -14.86
C GLU A 78 -2.07 -3.67 -14.07
N VAL A 79 -2.14 -4.38 -12.95
CA VAL A 79 -3.36 -4.52 -12.13
C VAL A 79 -3.75 -3.20 -11.47
N ILE A 80 -2.79 -2.40 -11.02
CA ILE A 80 -3.11 -1.08 -10.42
C ILE A 80 -3.56 -0.05 -11.44
N GLY A 81 -3.17 -0.20 -12.69
CA GLY A 81 -3.55 0.70 -13.78
C GLY A 81 -2.74 2.01 -13.86
N PRO A 82 -3.07 2.88 -14.82
CA PRO A 82 -2.41 4.17 -15.04
C PRO A 82 -2.41 5.06 -13.79
N THR A 83 -1.33 5.85 -13.60
CA THR A 83 -1.20 6.78 -12.47
C THR A 83 -2.28 7.85 -12.46
N ASN A 84 -2.65 8.35 -13.63
CA ASN A 84 -3.78 9.27 -13.78
C ASN A 84 -5.10 8.51 -13.64
N THR A 85 -5.86 8.81 -12.62
CA THR A 85 -7.12 8.14 -12.29
C THR A 85 -8.19 8.32 -13.37
N ALA A 86 -8.25 9.48 -14.05
CA ALA A 86 -9.19 9.69 -15.15
C ALA A 86 -8.87 8.76 -16.34
N ILE A 87 -7.59 8.61 -16.67
CA ILE A 87 -7.13 7.66 -17.68
C ILE A 87 -7.40 6.21 -17.23
N ALA A 88 -7.16 5.90 -15.95
CA ALA A 88 -7.44 4.57 -15.41
C ALA A 88 -8.93 4.20 -15.56
N LYS A 89 -9.85 5.13 -15.27
CA LYS A 89 -11.30 4.91 -15.38
C LYS A 89 -11.75 4.62 -16.82
N THR A 90 -11.09 5.20 -17.80
CA THR A 90 -11.45 5.01 -19.23
C THR A 90 -10.75 3.81 -19.86
N GLN A 91 -9.46 3.61 -19.58
CA GLN A 91 -8.64 2.60 -20.27
C GLN A 91 -8.48 1.28 -19.49
N ALA A 92 -8.64 1.33 -18.17
CA ALA A 92 -8.49 0.17 -17.28
C ALA A 92 -9.52 0.19 -16.14
N PRO A 93 -10.84 0.14 -16.42
CA PRO A 93 -11.91 0.32 -15.42
C PRO A 93 -11.90 -0.74 -14.32
N GLY A 94 -11.30 -1.91 -14.56
CA GLY A 94 -11.10 -2.96 -13.56
C GLY A 94 -9.95 -2.71 -12.58
N SER A 95 -9.06 -1.75 -12.87
CA SER A 95 -7.86 -1.50 -12.08
C SER A 95 -8.16 -0.88 -10.70
N PHE A 96 -7.19 -1.01 -9.78
CA PHE A 96 -7.32 -0.43 -8.44
C PHE A 96 -7.48 1.09 -8.47
N ARG A 97 -6.71 1.78 -9.32
CA ARG A 97 -6.77 3.24 -9.45
C ARG A 97 -8.08 3.73 -10.05
N ALA A 98 -8.67 2.97 -10.95
CA ALA A 98 -10.00 3.28 -11.47
C ALA A 98 -11.09 3.15 -10.41
N LYS A 99 -11.02 2.10 -9.58
CA LYS A 99 -12.04 1.79 -8.56
C LYS A 99 -11.94 2.63 -7.30
N TYR A 100 -10.72 2.88 -6.82
CA TYR A 100 -10.47 3.45 -5.49
C TYR A 100 -9.75 4.80 -5.53
N GLY A 101 -9.28 5.24 -6.70
CA GLY A 101 -8.60 6.52 -6.85
C GLY A 101 -9.57 7.68 -7.10
N VAL A 102 -9.16 8.86 -6.63
CA VAL A 102 -9.87 10.13 -6.78
C VAL A 102 -9.24 10.97 -7.88
N ASP A 103 -7.93 11.19 -7.80
CA ASP A 103 -7.14 12.00 -8.73
C ASP A 103 -5.72 11.42 -8.94
N GLY A 104 -4.81 12.21 -9.51
CA GLY A 104 -3.42 11.80 -9.77
C GLY A 104 -2.56 11.63 -8.52
N THR A 105 -2.91 12.27 -7.40
CA THR A 105 -2.23 12.16 -6.10
C THR A 105 -2.92 11.14 -5.20
N LEU A 106 -4.25 11.25 -5.08
CA LEU A 106 -5.12 10.34 -4.35
C LEU A 106 -5.51 9.16 -5.27
N ASN A 107 -4.52 8.40 -5.74
CA ASN A 107 -4.70 7.33 -6.72
C ASN A 107 -4.67 5.91 -6.10
N ALA A 108 -5.11 5.81 -4.87
CA ALA A 108 -5.37 4.63 -4.07
C ALA A 108 -4.15 3.79 -3.69
N VAL A 109 -3.34 3.40 -4.64
CA VAL A 109 -2.24 2.46 -4.43
C VAL A 109 -0.95 2.90 -5.09
N HIS A 110 0.17 2.54 -4.48
CA HIS A 110 1.51 2.67 -5.03
C HIS A 110 2.06 1.28 -5.37
N GLY A 111 2.90 1.20 -6.39
CA GLY A 111 3.65 0.01 -6.74
C GLY A 111 5.03 0.35 -7.25
N SER A 112 6.02 -0.41 -6.80
CA SER A 112 7.39 -0.34 -7.30
C SER A 112 7.39 -0.51 -8.83
N ASP A 113 8.21 0.24 -9.52
CA ASP A 113 8.29 0.25 -10.99
C ASP A 113 9.43 -0.65 -11.55
N SER A 114 10.31 -1.10 -10.66
CA SER A 114 11.47 -1.91 -10.99
C SER A 114 11.86 -2.81 -9.81
N LEU A 115 12.74 -3.78 -10.06
CA LEU A 115 13.33 -4.60 -8.99
C LEU A 115 14.14 -3.75 -8.00
N ALA A 116 14.87 -2.74 -8.50
CA ALA A 116 15.65 -1.83 -7.66
C ALA A 116 14.73 -1.00 -6.74
N SER A 117 13.62 -0.47 -7.27
CA SER A 117 12.61 0.23 -6.46
C SER A 117 12.00 -0.70 -5.43
N TYR A 118 11.66 -1.94 -5.80
CA TYR A 118 11.14 -2.93 -4.87
C TYR A 118 12.11 -3.19 -3.71
N GLN A 119 13.39 -3.40 -3.99
CA GLN A 119 14.40 -3.65 -2.94
C GLN A 119 14.49 -2.50 -1.95
N ARG A 120 14.60 -1.26 -2.44
CA ARG A 120 14.64 -0.05 -1.61
C ARG A 120 13.36 0.12 -0.78
N GLU A 121 12.20 -0.05 -1.42
CA GLU A 121 10.90 0.13 -0.77
C GLU A 121 10.58 -0.99 0.22
N SER A 122 10.97 -2.24 -0.08
CA SER A 122 10.83 -3.37 0.83
C SER A 122 11.72 -3.19 2.06
N GLU A 123 12.97 -2.75 1.89
CA GLU A 123 13.86 -2.42 3.02
C GLU A 123 13.29 -1.27 3.86
N PHE A 124 12.75 -0.23 3.25
CA PHE A 124 12.09 0.87 3.95
C PHE A 124 10.92 0.40 4.81
N TRP A 125 10.06 -0.47 4.27
CA TRP A 125 8.86 -0.93 4.96
C TRP A 125 9.14 -2.02 5.99
N PHE A 126 10.03 -2.95 5.66
CA PHE A 126 10.18 -4.21 6.38
C PHE A 126 11.60 -4.46 6.88
N GLY A 127 12.58 -3.63 6.49
CA GLY A 127 13.96 -3.67 7.00
C GLY A 127 14.06 -3.25 8.47
N GLY A 128 15.29 -3.33 9.01
CA GLY A 128 15.57 -3.01 10.40
C GLY A 128 15.26 -4.14 11.39
N ARG A 129 15.75 -4.00 12.61
CA ARG A 129 15.53 -4.96 13.69
C ARG A 129 14.09 -4.89 14.19
N PRO A 130 13.47 -6.00 14.62
CA PRO A 130 12.13 -6.01 15.19
C PRO A 130 11.95 -4.99 16.33
N GLU A 131 12.97 -4.80 17.14
CA GLU A 131 12.96 -3.91 18.32
C GLU A 131 12.91 -2.42 17.95
N THR A 132 13.38 -2.06 16.74
CA THR A 132 13.40 -0.65 16.27
C THR A 132 12.17 -0.29 15.45
N ARG A 133 11.30 -1.25 15.18
CA ARG A 133 10.07 -1.07 14.41
C ARG A 133 8.93 -0.52 15.28
N ALA A 134 9.12 0.63 15.90
CA ALA A 134 8.00 1.30 16.58
C ALA A 134 6.89 1.56 15.57
N MET A 135 5.82 0.77 15.65
CA MET A 135 4.62 1.00 14.83
C MET A 135 3.90 2.23 15.38
N LYS A 136 4.03 3.35 14.69
CA LYS A 136 3.17 4.50 14.97
C LYS A 136 1.80 4.18 14.39
N THR A 137 0.83 3.92 15.27
CA THR A 137 -0.56 3.69 14.91
C THR A 137 -1.42 4.86 15.32
N THR A 138 -2.52 5.09 14.64
CA THR A 138 -3.60 6.01 15.05
C THR A 138 -4.66 5.30 15.90
N ALA A 139 -4.51 4.01 16.17
CA ALA A 139 -5.46 3.26 16.97
C ALA A 139 -5.57 3.86 18.38
N VAL A 140 -6.80 4.13 18.80
CA VAL A 140 -7.14 4.43 20.18
C VAL A 140 -7.39 3.10 20.88
N LEU A 141 -6.45 2.69 21.72
CA LEU A 141 -6.46 1.37 22.37
C LEU A 141 -7.40 1.31 23.61
N ASN A 142 -8.57 1.94 23.49
CA ASN A 142 -9.64 1.83 24.48
C ASN A 142 -10.69 0.84 23.97
N ASN A 143 -11.17 -0.02 24.83
CA ASN A 143 -12.17 -1.05 24.50
C ASN A 143 -11.74 -1.96 23.32
N CYS A 144 -10.46 -2.32 23.30
CA CYS A 144 -9.89 -3.20 22.28
C CYS A 144 -9.92 -4.66 22.75
N THR A 145 -9.93 -5.58 21.75
CA THR A 145 -9.70 -7.01 21.97
C THR A 145 -8.68 -7.52 20.98
N LEU A 146 -8.09 -8.67 21.28
CA LEU A 146 -7.19 -9.39 20.39
C LEU A 146 -7.99 -10.40 19.56
N CYS A 147 -7.85 -10.33 18.24
CA CYS A 147 -8.29 -11.37 17.31
C CYS A 147 -7.06 -12.11 16.76
N ILE A 148 -7.08 -13.42 16.83
CA ILE A 148 -6.03 -14.27 16.26
C ILE A 148 -6.68 -15.19 15.22
N ILE A 149 -6.26 -15.04 13.97
CA ILE A 149 -6.62 -15.98 12.90
C ILE A 149 -5.61 -17.14 12.96
N LYS A 150 -6.10 -18.34 13.23
CA LYS A 150 -5.24 -19.51 13.42
C LYS A 150 -4.64 -20.01 12.10
N PRO A 151 -3.45 -20.65 12.11
CA PRO A 151 -2.75 -21.04 10.89
C PRO A 151 -3.56 -21.93 9.92
N HIS A 152 -4.44 -22.79 10.41
CA HIS A 152 -5.26 -23.63 9.55
C HIS A 152 -6.25 -22.81 8.71
N VAL A 153 -6.84 -21.74 9.28
CA VAL A 153 -7.76 -20.84 8.56
C VAL A 153 -7.04 -20.12 7.42
N ILE A 154 -5.78 -19.72 7.65
CA ILE A 154 -4.93 -19.11 6.61
C ILE A 154 -4.63 -20.14 5.52
N LYS A 155 -4.27 -21.37 5.91
CA LYS A 155 -3.97 -22.47 4.99
C LYS A 155 -5.17 -22.86 4.11
N GLU A 156 -6.37 -22.72 4.61
CA GLU A 156 -7.63 -22.96 3.91
C GLU A 156 -8.10 -21.77 3.05
N GLY A 157 -7.35 -20.66 3.05
CA GLY A 157 -7.67 -19.47 2.26
C GLY A 157 -8.84 -18.65 2.80
N LEU A 158 -9.20 -18.82 4.07
CA LEU A 158 -10.36 -18.16 4.70
C LEU A 158 -10.00 -16.89 5.50
N ALA A 159 -8.77 -16.43 5.43
CA ALA A 159 -8.28 -15.30 6.23
C ALA A 159 -8.43 -13.93 5.56
N GLY A 160 -8.88 -13.84 4.31
CA GLY A 160 -8.96 -12.59 3.56
C GLY A 160 -10.21 -12.42 2.75
#